data_4e8a5283f806c1f819255325734d4d98
#
_entry.id   4e8a5283f806c1f819255325734d4d98
#
_cell.length_a   1.000
_cell.length_b   1.000
_cell.length_c   1.000
_cell.angle_alpha   90.00
_cell.angle_beta   90.00
_cell.angle_gamma   90.00
#
_symmetry.space_group_name_H-M   'P 1'
#
loop_
_entity.id
_entity.type
_entity.pdbx_description
1 polymer ?
#
loop_
_entity_poly.entity_id
_entity_poly.type
_entity_poly.pdbx_seq_one_letter_code
_entity_poly.pdbx_strand_id
1 'polypeptide(L)'
;MRKLENLKPERVFYYFEEISKIPRNSYEEKEISDFLMNFGKEHGLECYRDDVYNVILRKKASPGYENSPKVVLQGHTDMVCEKAEDSTHDFKKDPINLIVDGKYLKADKTTLGADNGIAVAMMLAIAEDDKLEHGPIEFLFTTSEEIDLGGAMALKSGVLQGDMLINLDSEEEGILTAGSAGGENIDVILPIKKVTSDVNFSYKIKLQGFFGGHSGSEIHKNRKNSNKALNEILKLLNEKSDIYLVSVSGGGKDNAIPRTAEAVISSKEDVKSIIEAVAKEVKEKYIKDEPQTEILVEEVDKITETLDKESADKYIHLLEEIPTGVYSFMKEYPEIVEASDNLAIVITGEDNIRIITSMRSSEPHVLEELKGKIVAIADKYNASYEFSAKYPEWRYRSESVLREKAVETWKELTGKDMIVQVIHAGLECGAIMEHYPDMDFISIGPDMQDVHTPEEKLDIVSTEKIYNYVTKLLKNLK
;
A
#
# COMPACT_ATOMS: atom_id res chain seq x y z
N MET A 1 12.46 25.41 23.97
CA MET A 1 11.37 24.63 24.59
C MET A 1 10.95 23.61 23.58
N ARG A 2 10.93 22.36 23.94
CA ARG A 2 10.50 21.25 23.05
C ARG A 2 9.00 21.35 22.82
N LYS A 3 8.54 21.06 21.60
CA LYS A 3 7.11 21.12 21.27
C LYS A 3 6.31 20.01 21.93
N LEU A 4 6.94 18.82 22.13
CA LEU A 4 6.29 17.62 22.64
C LEU A 4 6.65 17.29 24.10
N GLU A 5 7.33 18.18 24.86
CA GLU A 5 7.88 17.90 26.19
C GLU A 5 6.85 17.49 27.26
N ASN A 6 5.56 17.81 27.04
CA ASN A 6 4.48 17.48 27.99
C ASN A 6 3.65 16.25 27.60
N LEU A 7 3.98 15.60 26.49
CA LEU A 7 3.27 14.42 26.03
C LEU A 7 3.79 13.14 26.70
N LYS A 8 2.93 12.12 26.78
CA LYS A 8 3.26 10.81 27.35
C LYS A 8 3.09 9.73 26.27
N PRO A 9 4.02 8.76 26.21
CA PRO A 9 5.23 8.57 27.02
C PRO A 9 6.32 9.61 26.64
N GLU A 10 6.90 10.21 27.66
CA GLU A 10 7.82 11.34 27.46
C GLU A 10 8.99 11.02 26.54
N ARG A 11 9.61 9.84 26.68
CA ARG A 11 10.77 9.45 25.88
C ARG A 11 10.40 9.10 24.44
N VAL A 12 9.22 8.55 24.20
CA VAL A 12 8.73 8.29 22.84
C VAL A 12 8.57 9.61 22.08
N PHE A 13 7.86 10.58 22.64
CA PHE A 13 7.67 11.88 22.00
C PHE A 13 8.95 12.71 21.95
N TYR A 14 9.89 12.48 22.87
CA TYR A 14 11.23 13.04 22.77
C TYR A 14 11.94 12.56 21.51
N TYR A 15 11.99 11.23 21.28
CA TYR A 15 12.67 10.69 20.10
C TYR A 15 11.91 10.99 18.81
N PHE A 16 10.58 11.00 18.85
CA PHE A 16 9.80 11.42 17.69
C PHE A 16 10.13 12.87 17.27
N GLU A 17 10.25 13.81 18.23
CA GLU A 17 10.69 15.16 17.94
C GLU A 17 12.13 15.25 17.43
N GLU A 18 13.03 14.37 17.87
CA GLU A 18 14.41 14.33 17.37
C GLU A 18 14.48 13.81 15.93
N ILE A 19 13.82 12.68 15.61
CA ILE A 19 13.85 12.14 14.25
C ILE A 19 13.08 13.00 13.25
N SER A 20 12.07 13.75 13.69
CA SER A 20 11.35 14.72 12.85
C SER A 20 12.22 15.91 12.37
N LYS A 21 13.42 16.05 12.93
CA LYS A 21 14.41 17.05 12.47
C LYS A 21 15.28 16.51 11.33
N ILE A 22 15.24 15.22 11.07
CA ILE A 22 16.11 14.52 10.11
C ILE A 22 15.31 14.24 8.84
N PRO A 23 15.69 14.79 7.68
CA PRO A 23 15.15 14.36 6.39
C PRO A 23 15.30 12.85 6.20
N ARG A 24 14.22 12.17 5.81
CA ARG A 24 14.20 10.71 5.71
C ARG A 24 13.25 10.21 4.62
N ASN A 25 13.37 10.81 3.42
CA ASN A 25 12.72 10.30 2.22
C ASN A 25 13.20 8.87 1.93
N SER A 26 12.34 8.06 1.34
CA SER A 26 12.77 6.76 0.79
C SER A 26 13.96 6.92 -0.15
N TYR A 27 14.95 6.04 -0.04
CA TYR A 27 16.28 6.07 -0.68
C TYR A 27 17.23 7.22 -0.23
N GLU A 28 16.84 8.04 0.75
CA GLU A 28 17.67 9.12 1.30
C GLU A 28 17.89 8.95 2.83
N GLU A 29 17.79 7.72 3.37
CA GLU A 29 17.76 7.42 4.83
C GLU A 29 19.13 7.39 5.50
N LYS A 30 20.19 7.79 4.81
CA LYS A 30 21.54 7.73 5.36
C LYS A 30 21.67 8.52 6.68
N GLU A 31 21.06 9.70 6.80
CA GLU A 31 21.20 10.56 7.97
C GLU A 31 20.49 9.97 9.20
N ILE A 32 19.27 9.41 9.02
CA ILE A 32 18.56 8.72 10.09
C ILE A 32 19.29 7.44 10.50
N SER A 33 19.87 6.69 9.54
CA SER A 33 20.69 5.52 9.81
C SER A 33 21.95 5.88 10.62
N ASP A 34 22.62 6.99 10.29
CA ASP A 34 23.78 7.50 11.06
C ASP A 34 23.37 7.90 12.49
N PHE A 35 22.19 8.53 12.65
CA PHE A 35 21.62 8.86 13.96
C PHE A 35 21.40 7.61 14.81
N LEU A 36 20.76 6.57 14.25
CA LEU A 36 20.50 5.30 14.94
C LEU A 36 21.78 4.59 15.35
N MET A 37 22.80 4.57 14.48
CA MET A 37 24.12 3.99 14.78
C MET A 37 24.85 4.74 15.91
N ASN A 38 24.73 6.07 15.94
CA ASN A 38 25.30 6.88 17.01
C ASN A 38 24.55 6.67 18.33
N PHE A 39 23.21 6.64 18.29
CA PHE A 39 22.38 6.31 19.45
C PHE A 39 22.80 4.96 20.07
N GLY A 40 22.92 3.91 19.25
CA GLY A 40 23.31 2.58 19.74
C GLY A 40 24.68 2.59 20.42
N LYS A 41 25.66 3.30 19.87
CA LYS A 41 27.00 3.44 20.49
C LYS A 41 26.95 4.19 21.80
N GLU A 42 26.21 5.28 21.89
CA GLU A 42 26.06 6.10 23.10
C GLU A 42 25.41 5.32 24.26
N HIS A 43 24.49 4.38 23.93
CA HIS A 43 23.82 3.52 24.91
C HIS A 43 24.48 2.16 25.11
N GLY A 44 25.68 1.92 24.51
CA GLY A 44 26.45 0.70 24.71
C GLY A 44 25.80 -0.55 24.09
N LEU A 45 24.95 -0.38 23.08
CA LEU A 45 24.32 -1.47 22.35
C LEU A 45 25.26 -2.02 21.27
N GLU A 46 25.11 -3.30 20.93
CA GLU A 46 25.74 -3.86 19.74
C GLU A 46 25.03 -3.31 18.50
N CYS A 47 25.77 -2.78 17.54
CA CYS A 47 25.25 -2.09 16.36
C CYS A 47 25.69 -2.82 15.09
N TYR A 48 24.75 -3.04 14.19
CA TYR A 48 24.99 -3.52 12.83
C TYR A 48 24.27 -2.61 11.84
N ARG A 49 24.89 -2.36 10.69
CA ARG A 49 24.29 -1.64 9.55
C ARG A 49 24.69 -2.35 8.26
N ASP A 50 23.72 -2.55 7.38
CA ASP A 50 23.97 -3.13 6.06
C ASP A 50 24.22 -2.07 4.97
N ASP A 51 24.34 -2.53 3.72
CA ASP A 51 24.69 -1.70 2.57
C ASP A 51 23.52 -0.79 2.10
N VAL A 52 22.29 -1.11 2.51
CA VAL A 52 21.07 -0.32 2.20
C VAL A 52 20.62 0.54 3.37
N TYR A 53 21.48 0.71 4.38
CA TYR A 53 21.27 1.52 5.57
C TYR A 53 20.26 0.96 6.59
N ASN A 54 19.80 -0.30 6.48
CA ASN A 54 19.11 -0.92 7.61
C ASN A 54 20.01 -0.93 8.84
N VAL A 55 19.44 -0.68 10.02
CA VAL A 55 20.16 -0.69 11.29
C VAL A 55 19.57 -1.74 12.22
N ILE A 56 20.43 -2.50 12.88
CA ILE A 56 20.05 -3.43 13.97
C ILE A 56 20.82 -3.03 15.22
N LEU A 57 20.08 -2.74 16.28
CA LEU A 57 20.62 -2.52 17.61
C LEU A 57 20.26 -3.70 18.51
N ARG A 58 21.23 -4.25 19.27
CA ARG A 58 20.98 -5.41 20.12
C ARG A 58 21.13 -5.07 21.59
N LYS A 59 20.07 -5.34 22.36
CA LYS A 59 20.01 -5.16 23.80
C LYS A 59 19.97 -6.53 24.49
N LYS A 60 20.88 -6.73 25.47
CA LYS A 60 20.91 -7.95 26.28
C LYS A 60 19.65 -8.04 27.16
N ALA A 61 19.27 -9.25 27.53
CA ALA A 61 18.16 -9.48 28.45
C ALA A 61 18.38 -8.76 29.81
N SER A 62 17.29 -8.32 30.41
CA SER A 62 17.30 -7.88 31.80
C SER A 62 17.52 -9.07 32.75
N PRO A 63 17.99 -8.84 34.00
CA PRO A 63 18.26 -9.91 34.95
C PRO A 63 17.04 -10.82 35.16
N GLY A 64 17.21 -12.14 35.01
CA GLY A 64 16.18 -13.15 35.13
C GLY A 64 15.37 -13.44 33.87
N TYR A 65 15.75 -12.84 32.72
CA TYR A 65 15.15 -13.05 31.40
C TYR A 65 16.14 -13.59 30.36
N GLU A 66 17.31 -14.08 30.80
CA GLU A 66 18.41 -14.50 29.91
C GLU A 66 18.03 -15.71 29.02
N ASN A 67 17.05 -16.53 29.47
CA ASN A 67 16.55 -17.70 28.74
C ASN A 67 15.21 -17.45 28.04
N SER A 68 14.69 -16.23 28.06
CA SER A 68 13.48 -15.85 27.35
C SER A 68 13.70 -15.87 25.84
N PRO A 69 12.64 -16.03 25.01
CA PRO A 69 12.74 -15.88 23.56
C PRO A 69 13.39 -14.57 23.17
N LYS A 70 14.16 -14.58 22.10
CA LYS A 70 14.72 -13.36 21.50
C LYS A 70 13.64 -12.70 20.65
N VAL A 71 13.40 -11.42 20.89
CA VAL A 71 12.36 -10.64 20.19
C VAL A 71 13.01 -9.62 19.28
N VAL A 72 12.54 -9.55 18.03
CA VAL A 72 12.80 -8.45 17.12
C VAL A 72 11.65 -7.44 17.24
N LEU A 73 11.94 -6.19 17.56
CA LEU A 73 11.02 -5.07 17.34
C LEU A 73 11.41 -4.42 16.01
N GLN A 74 10.44 -4.17 15.15
CA GLN A 74 10.72 -3.71 13.79
C GLN A 74 9.80 -2.57 13.40
N GLY A 75 10.35 -1.60 12.64
CA GLY A 75 9.65 -0.51 11.98
C GLY A 75 10.57 0.18 10.97
N HIS A 76 9.96 0.84 9.96
CA HIS A 76 10.73 1.51 8.91
C HIS A 76 11.10 2.95 9.28
N THR A 77 12.14 3.46 8.63
CA THR A 77 12.72 4.77 8.92
C THR A 77 12.33 5.84 7.95
N ASP A 78 11.98 5.48 6.72
CA ASP A 78 11.54 6.42 5.70
C ASP A 78 10.11 6.91 5.95
N MET A 79 9.64 7.82 5.14
CA MET A 79 8.28 8.34 5.17
C MET A 79 7.86 8.84 3.79
N VAL A 80 6.57 8.79 3.50
CA VAL A 80 5.98 9.47 2.35
C VAL A 80 6.12 10.99 2.52
N CYS A 81 6.61 11.66 1.48
CA CYS A 81 6.89 13.10 1.49
C CYS A 81 5.86 13.84 0.63
N GLU A 82 4.67 14.09 1.20
CA GLU A 82 3.58 14.83 0.57
C GLU A 82 3.34 16.16 1.30
N LYS A 83 2.97 17.20 0.55
CA LYS A 83 2.67 18.52 1.10
C LYS A 83 1.49 19.19 0.42
N ALA A 84 0.82 20.09 1.13
CA ALA A 84 -0.23 20.93 0.59
C ALA A 84 0.30 21.83 -0.54
N GLU A 85 -0.54 22.18 -1.50
CA GLU A 85 -0.17 22.98 -2.69
C GLU A 85 0.47 24.34 -2.33
N ASP A 86 0.05 24.94 -1.21
CA ASP A 86 0.55 26.23 -0.72
C ASP A 86 1.74 26.09 0.26
N SER A 87 2.27 24.88 0.46
CA SER A 87 3.43 24.62 1.31
C SER A 87 4.75 24.86 0.56
N THR A 88 5.68 25.56 1.20
CA THR A 88 7.05 25.80 0.70
C THR A 88 8.08 24.84 1.28
N HIS A 89 7.65 23.85 2.08
CA HIS A 89 8.52 22.88 2.74
C HIS A 89 9.43 22.13 1.76
N ASP A 90 10.69 21.97 2.09
CA ASP A 90 11.69 21.18 1.36
C ASP A 90 12.07 19.95 2.19
N PHE A 91 11.48 18.79 1.90
CA PHE A 91 11.73 17.55 2.64
C PHE A 91 13.19 17.08 2.64
N LYS A 92 14.04 17.64 1.79
CA LYS A 92 15.48 17.32 1.77
C LYS A 92 16.30 18.12 2.77
N LYS A 93 15.70 19.13 3.45
CA LYS A 93 16.44 20.04 4.31
C LYS A 93 15.69 20.47 5.55
N ASP A 94 14.36 20.63 5.43
CA ASP A 94 13.57 21.25 6.49
C ASP A 94 13.08 20.19 7.47
N PRO A 95 13.15 20.46 8.78
CA PRO A 95 12.54 19.60 9.79
C PRO A 95 11.01 19.65 9.70
N ILE A 96 10.34 18.54 9.98
CA ILE A 96 8.88 18.50 10.05
C ILE A 96 8.38 19.44 11.16
N ASN A 97 7.48 20.33 10.82
CA ASN A 97 6.92 21.31 11.75
C ASN A 97 5.75 20.73 12.55
N LEU A 98 6.04 20.09 13.69
CA LEU A 98 5.07 19.38 14.52
C LEU A 98 4.05 20.33 15.18
N ILE A 99 2.78 19.92 15.23
CA ILE A 99 1.64 20.64 15.85
C ILE A 99 0.86 19.66 16.73
N VAL A 100 0.63 20.05 17.99
CA VAL A 100 -0.29 19.34 18.89
C VAL A 100 -1.68 19.97 18.76
N ASP A 101 -2.65 19.19 18.31
CA ASP A 101 -4.04 19.60 18.09
C ASP A 101 -4.99 18.71 18.91
N GLY A 102 -5.30 19.12 20.12
CA GLY A 102 -6.11 18.34 21.06
C GLY A 102 -5.44 17.00 21.39
N LYS A 103 -6.08 15.89 21.00
CA LYS A 103 -5.52 14.54 21.18
C LYS A 103 -4.62 14.07 20.04
N TYR A 104 -4.46 14.87 19.00
CA TYR A 104 -3.68 14.51 17.83
C TYR A 104 -2.38 15.25 17.74
N LEU A 105 -1.36 14.56 17.24
CA LEU A 105 -0.13 15.13 16.72
C LEU A 105 -0.23 15.18 15.20
N LYS A 106 0.12 16.32 14.61
CA LYS A 106 0.08 16.62 13.16
C LYS A 106 1.33 17.35 12.72
N ALA A 107 1.47 17.55 11.42
CA ALA A 107 2.45 18.46 10.82
C ALA A 107 1.78 19.68 10.17
N ASP A 108 2.54 20.74 9.96
CA ASP A 108 2.09 21.96 9.31
C ASP A 108 2.17 21.82 7.78
N LYS A 109 1.06 21.49 7.14
CA LYS A 109 0.94 21.38 5.67
C LYS A 109 1.88 20.36 5.02
N THR A 110 2.29 19.34 5.76
CA THR A 110 3.08 18.21 5.25
C THR A 110 2.58 16.92 5.88
N THR A 111 2.96 15.77 5.33
CA THR A 111 2.94 14.50 6.03
C THR A 111 3.67 14.64 7.37
N LEU A 112 3.19 13.94 8.40
CA LEU A 112 3.77 13.94 9.74
C LEU A 112 4.96 12.99 9.84
N GLY A 113 4.90 11.87 9.11
CA GLY A 113 5.82 10.75 9.22
C GLY A 113 5.71 10.00 10.55
N ALA A 114 4.50 9.95 11.14
CA ALA A 114 4.22 9.03 12.23
C ALA A 114 4.26 7.60 11.74
N ASP A 115 3.84 7.37 10.52
CA ASP A 115 4.10 6.21 9.71
C ASP A 115 5.54 6.30 9.13
N ASN A 116 6.52 5.50 9.58
CA ASN A 116 6.51 4.66 10.77
C ASN A 116 7.48 5.22 11.85
N GLY A 117 7.69 6.55 11.84
CA GLY A 117 8.56 7.24 12.80
C GLY A 117 8.15 7.04 14.26
N ILE A 118 6.86 6.76 14.54
CA ILE A 118 6.44 6.50 15.91
C ILE A 118 6.95 5.15 16.43
N ALA A 119 7.05 4.14 15.57
CA ALA A 119 7.67 2.86 15.92
C ALA A 119 9.17 3.06 16.21
N VAL A 120 9.88 3.81 15.34
CA VAL A 120 11.28 4.17 15.56
C VAL A 120 11.46 4.83 16.94
N ALA A 121 10.61 5.80 17.26
CA ALA A 121 10.66 6.49 18.55
C ALA A 121 10.34 5.58 19.76
N MET A 122 9.37 4.66 19.62
CA MET A 122 9.08 3.65 20.65
C MET A 122 10.25 2.71 20.87
N MET A 123 10.86 2.23 19.79
CA MET A 123 12.02 1.34 19.86
C MET A 123 13.22 2.02 20.54
N LEU A 124 13.50 3.28 20.23
CA LEU A 124 14.56 4.05 20.89
C LEU A 124 14.28 4.25 22.38
N ALA A 125 13.03 4.56 22.75
CA ALA A 125 12.65 4.69 24.16
C ALA A 125 12.78 3.39 24.95
N ILE A 126 12.48 2.23 24.34
CA ILE A 126 12.66 0.91 24.94
C ILE A 126 14.17 0.56 25.01
N ALA A 127 14.93 0.92 23.99
CA ALA A 127 16.35 0.63 23.90
C ALA A 127 17.16 1.35 25.00
N GLU A 128 16.81 2.58 25.36
CA GLU A 128 17.50 3.33 26.41
C GLU A 128 17.07 2.97 27.85
N ASP A 129 15.86 2.39 28.03
CA ASP A 129 15.33 2.16 29.37
C ASP A 129 15.87 0.87 30.00
N ASP A 130 16.82 1.00 30.92
CA ASP A 130 17.46 -0.11 31.64
C ASP A 130 16.57 -0.70 32.76
N LYS A 131 15.37 -0.13 33.00
CA LYS A 131 14.47 -0.61 34.05
C LYS A 131 13.39 -1.57 33.53
N LEU A 132 13.24 -1.67 32.22
CA LEU A 132 12.31 -2.60 31.62
C LEU A 132 12.74 -4.04 31.80
N GLU A 133 11.79 -4.91 32.08
CA GLU A 133 11.98 -6.36 32.16
C GLU A 133 11.69 -7.00 30.80
N HIS A 134 12.70 -7.62 30.19
CA HIS A 134 12.59 -8.17 28.83
C HIS A 134 13.66 -9.25 28.56
N GLY A 135 13.39 -10.17 27.65
CA GLY A 135 14.36 -11.06 27.04
C GLY A 135 15.39 -10.30 26.18
N PRO A 136 16.27 -10.98 25.46
CA PRO A 136 17.14 -10.31 24.48
C PRO A 136 16.30 -9.65 23.38
N ILE A 137 16.63 -8.41 23.01
CA ILE A 137 15.90 -7.65 21.97
C ILE A 137 16.84 -7.26 20.84
N GLU A 138 16.39 -7.41 19.61
CA GLU A 138 16.92 -6.78 18.41
C GLU A 138 15.93 -5.68 17.95
N PHE A 139 16.43 -4.47 17.74
CA PHE A 139 15.68 -3.37 17.17
C PHE A 139 16.07 -3.27 15.70
N LEU A 140 15.18 -3.67 14.81
CA LEU A 140 15.37 -3.63 13.35
C LEU A 140 14.71 -2.38 12.80
N PHE A 141 15.53 -1.50 12.26
CA PHE A 141 15.11 -0.29 11.56
C PHE A 141 15.36 -0.48 10.07
N THR A 142 14.30 -0.58 9.29
CA THR A 142 14.36 -0.80 7.85
C THR A 142 14.29 0.51 7.07
N THR A 143 14.60 0.45 5.78
CA THR A 143 14.61 1.58 4.85
C THR A 143 13.71 1.31 3.65
N SER A 144 13.27 2.36 2.96
CA SER A 144 12.55 2.29 1.66
C SER A 144 11.32 1.39 1.67
N GLU A 145 10.59 1.36 2.81
CA GLU A 145 9.34 0.62 2.93
C GLU A 145 8.30 1.17 1.95
N GLU A 146 8.11 2.48 1.96
CA GLU A 146 7.05 3.24 1.30
C GLU A 146 7.06 3.17 -0.24
N ILE A 147 8.13 2.62 -0.83
CA ILE A 147 8.26 2.49 -2.29
C ILE A 147 8.22 1.03 -2.71
N ASP A 148 9.04 0.17 -2.10
CA ASP A 148 9.25 -1.19 -2.59
C ASP A 148 9.60 -2.22 -1.51
N LEU A 149 9.42 -1.91 -0.22
CA LEU A 149 9.90 -2.72 0.92
C LEU A 149 11.40 -2.98 0.85
N GLY A 150 12.17 -2.06 0.24
CA GLY A 150 13.53 -2.28 -0.21
C GLY A 150 14.49 -2.71 0.89
N GLY A 151 14.37 -2.12 2.08
CA GLY A 151 15.17 -2.50 3.24
C GLY A 151 14.91 -3.93 3.70
N ALA A 152 13.64 -4.29 3.85
CA ALA A 152 13.24 -5.64 4.27
C ALA A 152 13.63 -6.70 3.22
N MET A 153 13.44 -6.41 1.92
CA MET A 153 13.84 -7.29 0.82
C MET A 153 15.36 -7.50 0.73
N ALA A 154 16.16 -6.51 1.17
CA ALA A 154 17.62 -6.59 1.15
C ALA A 154 18.22 -7.35 2.34
N LEU A 155 17.42 -7.66 3.38
CA LEU A 155 17.91 -8.41 4.55
C LEU A 155 18.45 -9.77 4.12
N LYS A 156 19.55 -10.17 4.77
CA LYS A 156 20.18 -11.47 4.51
C LYS A 156 19.85 -12.44 5.64
N SER A 157 19.63 -13.71 5.30
CA SER A 157 19.45 -14.78 6.29
C SER A 157 20.61 -14.81 7.28
N GLY A 158 20.31 -15.02 8.58
CA GLY A 158 21.28 -15.15 9.66
C GLY A 158 21.76 -13.82 10.24
N VAL A 159 21.31 -12.66 9.75
CA VAL A 159 21.62 -11.36 10.34
C VAL A 159 20.81 -11.14 11.61
N LEU A 160 19.49 -11.43 11.58
CA LEU A 160 18.65 -11.46 12.77
C LEU A 160 18.83 -12.78 13.53
N GLN A 161 18.71 -12.72 14.83
CA GLN A 161 18.82 -13.86 15.76
C GLN A 161 17.53 -14.11 16.53
N GLY A 162 16.49 -13.29 16.29
CA GLY A 162 15.22 -13.36 16.99
C GLY A 162 14.42 -14.62 16.67
N ASP A 163 13.66 -15.10 17.65
CA ASP A 163 12.70 -16.19 17.52
C ASP A 163 11.30 -15.66 17.14
N MET A 164 11.03 -14.40 17.49
CA MET A 164 9.77 -13.71 17.36
C MET A 164 9.99 -12.29 16.82
N LEU A 165 9.07 -11.79 15.99
CA LEU A 165 9.11 -10.42 15.48
C LEU A 165 7.79 -9.71 15.73
N ILE A 166 7.88 -8.53 16.34
CA ILE A 166 6.79 -7.59 16.54
C ILE A 166 7.05 -6.40 15.62
N ASN A 167 6.34 -6.35 14.50
CA ASN A 167 6.29 -5.18 13.63
C ASN A 167 5.38 -4.13 14.29
N LEU A 168 5.78 -2.87 14.25
CA LEU A 168 5.08 -1.75 14.90
C LEU A 168 4.47 -0.78 13.88
N ASP A 169 3.94 -1.33 12.78
CA ASP A 169 3.54 -0.62 11.58
C ASP A 169 2.04 -0.73 11.27
N SER A 170 1.26 -1.21 12.21
CA SER A 170 -0.20 -1.14 12.11
C SER A 170 -0.71 0.22 12.59
N GLU A 171 -1.85 0.65 12.04
CA GLU A 171 -2.40 2.00 12.20
C GLU A 171 -3.66 2.06 13.06
N GLU A 172 -4.07 0.93 13.67
CA GLU A 172 -5.29 0.83 14.46
C GLU A 172 -5.05 0.14 15.81
N GLU A 173 -5.40 0.86 16.89
CA GLU A 173 -5.31 0.34 18.26
C GLU A 173 -6.27 -0.84 18.49
N GLY A 174 -5.76 -1.91 19.11
CA GLY A 174 -6.58 -3.08 19.46
C GLY A 174 -6.76 -4.07 18.31
N ILE A 175 -6.09 -3.84 17.20
CA ILE A 175 -6.01 -4.76 16.08
C ILE A 175 -4.60 -5.37 16.03
N LEU A 176 -4.54 -6.69 15.83
CA LEU A 176 -3.33 -7.44 15.60
C LEU A 176 -3.40 -8.07 14.23
N THR A 177 -2.48 -7.68 13.36
CA THR A 177 -2.33 -8.30 12.06
C THR A 177 -1.42 -9.52 12.18
N ALA A 178 -1.87 -10.64 11.61
CA ALA A 178 -1.21 -11.95 11.68
C ALA A 178 -0.93 -12.57 10.29
N GLY A 179 -1.02 -11.76 9.25
CA GLY A 179 -0.76 -12.17 7.88
C GLY A 179 -1.08 -11.05 6.90
N SER A 180 -0.43 -11.09 5.74
CA SER A 180 -0.63 -10.10 4.68
C SER A 180 -0.55 -10.75 3.30
N ALA A 181 -1.18 -10.12 2.29
CA ALA A 181 -1.04 -10.57 0.92
C ALA A 181 0.33 -10.19 0.33
N GLY A 182 0.86 -11.05 -0.51
CA GLY A 182 1.88 -10.70 -1.50
C GLY A 182 1.25 -10.12 -2.76
N GLY A 183 2.05 -9.59 -3.65
CA GLY A 183 1.56 -9.03 -4.90
C GLY A 183 2.61 -8.94 -6.00
N GLU A 184 2.12 -8.75 -7.21
CA GLU A 184 2.92 -8.51 -8.41
C GLU A 184 2.08 -7.76 -9.45
N ASN A 185 2.68 -6.82 -10.15
CA ASN A 185 2.03 -6.13 -11.26
C ASN A 185 2.35 -6.83 -12.59
N ILE A 186 1.38 -6.83 -13.50
CA ILE A 186 1.60 -7.17 -14.91
C ILE A 186 1.29 -5.95 -15.76
N ASP A 187 2.25 -5.53 -16.57
CA ASP A 187 2.10 -4.58 -17.63
C ASP A 187 1.81 -5.32 -18.94
N VAL A 188 0.56 -5.32 -19.36
CA VAL A 188 0.17 -5.87 -20.66
C VAL A 188 0.31 -4.79 -21.73
N ILE A 189 1.11 -5.06 -22.77
CA ILE A 189 1.47 -4.10 -23.82
C ILE A 189 0.87 -4.61 -25.13
N LEU A 190 -0.28 -4.05 -25.49
CA LEU A 190 -0.97 -4.40 -26.73
C LEU A 190 -0.43 -3.54 -27.90
N PRO A 191 0.22 -4.12 -28.90
CA PRO A 191 0.64 -3.36 -30.07
C PRO A 191 -0.58 -2.89 -30.87
N ILE A 192 -0.56 -1.63 -31.31
CA ILE A 192 -1.62 -1.00 -32.10
C ILE A 192 -1.06 -0.43 -33.40
N LYS A 193 -1.96 -0.30 -34.36
CA LYS A 193 -1.68 0.37 -35.63
C LYS A 193 -2.60 1.56 -35.79
N LYS A 194 -2.02 2.74 -36.03
CA LYS A 194 -2.75 3.96 -36.37
C LYS A 194 -2.89 4.10 -37.87
N VAL A 195 -4.04 4.60 -38.30
CA VAL A 195 -4.41 4.83 -39.70
C VAL A 195 -5.13 6.17 -39.85
N THR A 196 -5.06 6.75 -41.05
CA THR A 196 -5.88 7.90 -41.38
C THR A 196 -7.26 7.43 -41.84
N SER A 197 -8.30 7.80 -41.09
CA SER A 197 -9.71 7.43 -41.36
C SER A 197 -10.50 8.58 -41.98
N ASP A 198 -11.47 8.21 -42.85
CA ASP A 198 -12.42 9.18 -43.45
C ASP A 198 -13.57 9.41 -42.47
N VAL A 199 -13.35 10.38 -41.56
CA VAL A 199 -14.27 10.72 -40.47
C VAL A 199 -14.65 12.21 -40.55
N ASN A 200 -15.77 12.59 -39.96
CA ASN A 200 -16.23 13.99 -39.92
C ASN A 200 -16.42 14.51 -38.49
N PHE A 201 -16.66 13.63 -37.55
CA PHE A 201 -16.97 13.95 -36.16
C PHE A 201 -15.98 13.26 -35.23
N SER A 202 -15.70 13.88 -34.09
CA SER A 202 -14.91 13.26 -33.00
C SER A 202 -15.53 13.61 -31.64
N TYR A 203 -15.56 12.64 -30.75
CA TYR A 203 -16.19 12.77 -29.44
C TYR A 203 -15.27 12.26 -28.35
N LYS A 204 -15.22 12.99 -27.23
CA LYS A 204 -14.61 12.57 -25.98
C LYS A 204 -15.69 12.05 -25.05
N ILE A 205 -15.51 10.87 -24.52
CA ILE A 205 -16.38 10.21 -23.54
C ILE A 205 -15.58 10.12 -22.24
N LYS A 206 -16.05 10.77 -21.18
CA LYS A 206 -15.36 10.79 -19.88
C LYS A 206 -16.26 10.25 -18.79
N LEU A 207 -15.77 9.25 -18.07
CA LEU A 207 -16.40 8.69 -16.87
C LEU A 207 -15.71 9.28 -15.63
N GLN A 208 -16.50 9.68 -14.65
CA GLN A 208 -16.04 10.18 -13.36
C GLN A 208 -17.06 9.91 -12.25
N GLY A 209 -16.67 10.17 -10.99
CA GLY A 209 -17.56 10.01 -9.83
C GLY A 209 -17.64 8.58 -9.29
N PHE A 210 -16.77 7.67 -9.72
CA PHE A 210 -16.62 6.36 -9.10
C PHE A 210 -15.94 6.50 -7.72
N PHE A 211 -16.32 5.66 -6.76
CA PHE A 211 -15.76 5.71 -5.41
C PHE A 211 -14.24 5.51 -5.40
N GLY A 212 -13.74 4.54 -6.19
CA GLY A 212 -12.35 4.16 -6.14
C GLY A 212 -11.96 3.58 -4.79
N GLY A 213 -10.71 3.73 -4.39
CA GLY A 213 -10.17 3.29 -3.10
C GLY A 213 -8.90 2.46 -3.24
N HIS A 214 -8.34 2.02 -2.12
CA HIS A 214 -7.14 1.21 -2.11
C HIS A 214 -7.42 -0.21 -2.63
N SER A 215 -6.63 -0.68 -3.61
CA SER A 215 -6.85 -1.98 -4.28
C SER A 215 -6.59 -3.20 -3.38
N GLY A 216 -5.98 -3.01 -2.22
CA GLY A 216 -5.82 -4.03 -1.19
C GLY A 216 -6.92 -3.93 -0.14
N SER A 217 -6.83 -2.98 0.78
CA SER A 217 -7.69 -2.87 1.96
C SER A 217 -9.18 -2.65 1.65
N GLU A 218 -9.54 -2.14 0.46
CA GLU A 218 -10.92 -1.84 0.10
C GLU A 218 -11.49 -2.69 -1.05
N ILE A 219 -10.72 -3.63 -1.61
CA ILE A 219 -11.15 -4.45 -2.75
C ILE A 219 -12.40 -5.28 -2.43
N HIS A 220 -12.55 -5.73 -1.17
CA HIS A 220 -13.70 -6.47 -0.67
C HIS A 220 -15.01 -5.68 -0.75
N LYS A 221 -14.95 -4.34 -0.83
CA LYS A 221 -16.13 -3.45 -0.96
C LYS A 221 -16.77 -3.52 -2.35
N ASN A 222 -16.18 -4.30 -3.28
CA ASN A 222 -16.69 -4.55 -4.63
C ASN A 222 -17.02 -3.28 -5.42
N ARG A 223 -16.18 -2.24 -5.23
CA ARG A 223 -16.29 -0.97 -5.97
C ARG A 223 -16.03 -1.20 -7.45
N LYS A 224 -16.74 -0.44 -8.28
CA LYS A 224 -16.67 -0.62 -9.73
C LYS A 224 -15.42 0.04 -10.31
N ASN A 225 -14.93 -0.54 -11.39
CA ASN A 225 -13.73 -0.09 -12.10
C ASN A 225 -14.15 0.77 -13.30
N SER A 226 -13.71 2.03 -13.35
CA SER A 226 -14.10 2.96 -14.42
C SER A 226 -13.54 2.54 -15.79
N ASN A 227 -12.36 1.85 -15.86
CA ASN A 227 -11.82 1.33 -17.12
C ASN A 227 -12.75 0.26 -17.71
N LYS A 228 -13.28 -0.63 -16.86
CA LYS A 228 -14.26 -1.65 -17.29
C LYS A 228 -15.58 -1.02 -17.77
N ALA A 229 -16.07 -0.03 -17.05
CA ALA A 229 -17.28 0.67 -17.44
C ALA A 229 -17.12 1.42 -18.78
N LEU A 230 -15.97 2.06 -19.01
CA LEU A 230 -15.65 2.68 -20.29
C LEU A 230 -15.59 1.65 -21.42
N ASN A 231 -14.95 0.51 -21.17
CA ASN A 231 -14.85 -0.56 -22.16
C ASN A 231 -16.21 -1.13 -22.56
N GLU A 232 -17.16 -1.21 -21.60
CA GLU A 232 -18.55 -1.60 -21.88
C GLU A 232 -19.23 -0.59 -22.83
N ILE A 233 -19.00 0.71 -22.62
CA ILE A 233 -19.50 1.75 -23.54
C ILE A 233 -18.89 1.54 -24.94
N LEU A 234 -17.59 1.38 -25.06
CA LEU A 234 -16.91 1.19 -26.34
C LEU A 234 -17.40 -0.05 -27.08
N LYS A 235 -17.59 -1.16 -26.36
CA LYS A 235 -18.16 -2.38 -26.91
C LYS A 235 -19.56 -2.17 -27.48
N LEU A 236 -20.47 -1.58 -26.71
CA LEU A 236 -21.82 -1.29 -27.14
C LEU A 236 -21.87 -0.32 -28.31
N LEU A 237 -20.98 0.68 -28.34
CA LEU A 237 -20.87 1.59 -29.48
C LEU A 237 -20.39 0.90 -30.75
N ASN A 238 -19.40 0.02 -30.63
CA ASN A 238 -18.88 -0.75 -31.76
C ASN A 238 -19.91 -1.71 -32.36
N GLU A 239 -20.90 -2.16 -31.56
CA GLU A 239 -22.03 -2.98 -32.02
C GLU A 239 -23.15 -2.13 -32.68
N LYS A 240 -23.35 -0.88 -32.23
CA LYS A 240 -24.51 -0.04 -32.63
C LYS A 240 -24.19 0.97 -33.73
N SER A 241 -22.90 1.25 -33.98
CA SER A 241 -22.48 2.29 -34.92
C SER A 241 -21.04 2.04 -35.44
N ASP A 242 -20.73 2.66 -36.57
CA ASP A 242 -19.38 2.60 -37.15
C ASP A 242 -18.49 3.67 -36.52
N ILE A 243 -17.80 3.29 -35.46
CA ILE A 243 -16.86 4.16 -34.72
C ILE A 243 -15.41 3.76 -34.95
N TYR A 244 -14.53 4.72 -34.83
CA TYR A 244 -13.07 4.57 -34.89
C TYR A 244 -12.47 5.01 -33.56
N LEU A 245 -11.84 4.12 -32.83
CA LEU A 245 -11.18 4.44 -31.58
C LEU A 245 -9.90 5.28 -31.85
N VAL A 246 -9.76 6.39 -31.16
CA VAL A 246 -8.57 7.26 -31.24
C VAL A 246 -7.62 6.98 -30.07
N SER A 247 -8.16 7.04 -28.86
CA SER A 247 -7.37 6.81 -27.64
C SER A 247 -8.25 6.39 -26.47
N VAL A 248 -7.61 5.77 -25.48
CA VAL A 248 -8.17 5.44 -24.18
C VAL A 248 -7.18 5.79 -23.09
N SER A 249 -7.69 6.25 -21.96
CA SER A 249 -6.89 6.44 -20.74
C SER A 249 -7.77 6.30 -19.51
N GLY A 250 -7.20 5.82 -18.40
CA GLY A 250 -7.91 5.74 -17.12
C GLY A 250 -7.04 5.18 -16.01
N GLY A 251 -7.36 5.58 -14.78
CA GLY A 251 -6.56 5.29 -13.60
C GLY A 251 -5.27 6.11 -13.53
N GLY A 252 -4.62 6.13 -12.38
CA GLY A 252 -3.42 6.95 -12.17
C GLY A 252 -2.38 6.31 -11.24
N LYS A 253 -2.80 5.33 -10.42
CA LYS A 253 -1.92 4.58 -9.52
C LYS A 253 -2.28 3.10 -9.59
N ASP A 254 -1.28 2.23 -9.52
CA ASP A 254 -1.45 0.78 -9.58
C ASP A 254 -2.16 0.20 -8.35
N ASN A 255 -1.96 0.80 -7.19
CA ASN A 255 -2.59 0.42 -5.94
C ASN A 255 -3.96 1.08 -5.68
N ALA A 256 -4.54 1.76 -6.67
CA ALA A 256 -5.85 2.41 -6.54
C ALA A 256 -6.88 1.85 -7.54
N ILE A 257 -8.11 1.61 -7.09
CA ILE A 257 -9.24 1.28 -7.95
C ILE A 257 -9.58 2.51 -8.79
N PRO A 258 -9.60 2.44 -10.13
CA PRO A 258 -9.77 3.60 -11.00
C PRO A 258 -11.12 4.31 -10.79
N ARG A 259 -11.05 5.64 -10.59
CA ARG A 259 -12.22 6.50 -10.39
C ARG A 259 -12.69 7.21 -11.65
N THR A 260 -11.78 7.32 -12.62
CA THR A 260 -12.00 8.05 -13.88
C THR A 260 -11.42 7.27 -15.04
N ALA A 261 -12.10 7.37 -16.18
CA ALA A 261 -11.59 6.85 -17.45
C ALA A 261 -12.12 7.72 -18.59
N GLU A 262 -11.38 7.81 -19.70
CA GLU A 262 -11.82 8.55 -20.88
C GLU A 262 -11.42 7.84 -22.17
N ALA A 263 -12.23 8.03 -23.19
CA ALA A 263 -11.93 7.61 -24.55
C ALA A 263 -12.21 8.75 -25.52
N VAL A 264 -11.44 8.78 -26.60
CA VAL A 264 -11.75 9.60 -27.77
C VAL A 264 -12.07 8.67 -28.93
N ILE A 265 -13.19 8.93 -29.60
CA ILE A 265 -13.64 8.19 -30.77
C ILE A 265 -13.93 9.17 -31.91
N SER A 266 -13.83 8.69 -33.15
CA SER A 266 -14.23 9.41 -34.34
C SER A 266 -15.26 8.62 -35.14
N SER A 267 -16.03 9.29 -35.99
CA SER A 267 -17.04 8.66 -36.84
C SER A 267 -17.24 9.44 -38.14
N LYS A 268 -17.75 8.77 -39.17
CA LYS A 268 -18.14 9.39 -40.43
C LYS A 268 -19.45 10.13 -40.31
N GLU A 269 -20.41 9.51 -39.66
CA GLU A 269 -21.75 10.09 -39.40
C GLU A 269 -21.80 10.70 -37.97
N ASP A 270 -22.72 11.62 -37.75
CA ASP A 270 -22.97 12.12 -36.39
C ASP A 270 -23.59 11.01 -35.51
N VAL A 271 -22.84 10.52 -34.55
CA VAL A 271 -23.25 9.44 -33.65
C VAL A 271 -23.52 9.93 -32.22
N LYS A 272 -23.56 11.25 -31.98
CA LYS A 272 -23.72 11.82 -30.65
C LYS A 272 -24.91 11.26 -29.88
N SER A 273 -26.06 11.17 -30.52
CA SER A 273 -27.28 10.63 -29.91
C SER A 273 -27.17 9.15 -29.53
N ILE A 274 -26.38 8.37 -30.29
CA ILE A 274 -26.11 6.97 -30.00
C ILE A 274 -25.18 6.86 -28.79
N ILE A 275 -24.14 7.71 -28.73
CA ILE A 275 -23.20 7.76 -27.59
C ILE A 275 -23.96 8.13 -26.32
N GLU A 276 -24.81 9.16 -26.35
CA GLU A 276 -25.59 9.60 -25.20
C GLU A 276 -26.59 8.51 -24.73
N ALA A 277 -27.20 7.77 -25.64
CA ALA A 277 -28.10 6.67 -25.32
C ALA A 277 -27.34 5.50 -24.64
N VAL A 278 -26.16 5.11 -25.17
CA VAL A 278 -25.30 4.07 -24.58
C VAL A 278 -24.76 4.53 -23.23
N ALA A 279 -24.30 5.77 -23.13
CA ALA A 279 -23.82 6.35 -21.88
C ALA A 279 -24.90 6.31 -20.77
N LYS A 280 -26.15 6.63 -21.14
CA LYS A 280 -27.28 6.53 -20.23
C LYS A 280 -27.55 5.08 -19.79
N GLU A 281 -27.57 4.14 -20.72
CA GLU A 281 -27.75 2.70 -20.46
C GLU A 281 -26.70 2.19 -19.45
N VAL A 282 -25.43 2.48 -19.69
CA VAL A 282 -24.33 2.08 -18.81
C VAL A 282 -24.40 2.80 -17.45
N LYS A 283 -24.70 4.11 -17.43
CA LYS A 283 -24.89 4.85 -16.19
C LYS A 283 -25.99 4.24 -15.31
N GLU A 284 -27.14 3.88 -15.88
CA GLU A 284 -28.26 3.26 -15.15
C GLU A 284 -27.87 1.92 -14.51
N LYS A 285 -26.95 1.18 -15.13
CA LYS A 285 -26.39 -0.06 -14.58
C LYS A 285 -25.49 0.19 -13.36
N TYR A 286 -24.63 1.21 -13.43
CA TYR A 286 -23.61 1.46 -12.41
C TYR A 286 -24.10 2.33 -11.25
N ILE A 287 -25.08 3.23 -11.46
CA ILE A 287 -25.50 4.25 -10.48
C ILE A 287 -26.01 3.68 -9.16
N LYS A 288 -26.44 2.43 -9.14
CA LYS A 288 -26.87 1.76 -7.92
C LYS A 288 -25.71 1.52 -6.94
N ASP A 289 -24.55 1.13 -7.47
CA ASP A 289 -23.35 0.81 -6.68
C ASP A 289 -22.43 2.04 -6.60
N GLU A 290 -22.46 2.92 -7.61
CA GLU A 290 -21.64 4.12 -7.77
C GLU A 290 -22.55 5.36 -7.99
N PRO A 291 -23.22 5.87 -6.94
CA PRO A 291 -24.27 6.87 -7.08
C PRO A 291 -23.82 8.24 -7.61
N GLN A 292 -22.53 8.53 -7.56
CA GLN A 292 -21.95 9.78 -8.08
C GLN A 292 -21.46 9.66 -9.53
N THR A 293 -21.68 8.51 -10.18
CA THR A 293 -21.25 8.28 -11.57
C THR A 293 -21.78 9.33 -12.51
N GLU A 294 -20.88 9.96 -13.23
CA GLU A 294 -21.18 10.85 -14.36
C GLU A 294 -20.48 10.34 -15.61
N ILE A 295 -21.20 10.39 -16.74
CA ILE A 295 -20.65 10.10 -18.07
C ILE A 295 -20.90 11.33 -18.94
N LEU A 296 -19.81 11.99 -19.28
CA LEU A 296 -19.81 13.22 -20.05
C LEU A 296 -19.47 12.89 -21.51
N VAL A 297 -20.21 13.47 -22.45
CA VAL A 297 -19.99 13.32 -23.90
C VAL A 297 -19.79 14.71 -24.48
N GLU A 298 -18.62 14.92 -25.04
CA GLU A 298 -18.18 16.21 -25.57
C GLU A 298 -17.73 16.04 -27.03
N GLU A 299 -18.23 16.89 -27.92
CA GLU A 299 -17.71 16.97 -29.27
C GLU A 299 -16.37 17.71 -29.25
N VAL A 300 -15.36 17.15 -29.91
CA VAL A 300 -14.00 17.72 -29.97
C VAL A 300 -13.61 17.97 -31.43
N ASP A 301 -12.52 18.69 -31.64
CA ASP A 301 -11.99 18.91 -32.99
C ASP A 301 -11.78 17.59 -33.72
N LYS A 302 -12.07 17.59 -35.02
CA LYS A 302 -11.96 16.44 -35.90
C LYS A 302 -10.57 15.80 -35.83
N ILE A 303 -10.52 14.51 -35.47
CA ILE A 303 -9.29 13.69 -35.40
C ILE A 303 -9.38 12.57 -36.43
N THR A 304 -8.51 12.61 -37.42
CA THR A 304 -8.47 11.63 -38.51
C THR A 304 -7.50 10.48 -38.28
N GLU A 305 -6.54 10.63 -37.37
CA GLU A 305 -5.64 9.54 -36.96
C GLU A 305 -6.34 8.71 -35.91
N THR A 306 -6.67 7.47 -36.23
CA THR A 306 -7.40 6.54 -35.39
C THR A 306 -6.69 5.19 -35.33
N LEU A 307 -7.04 4.36 -34.38
CA LEU A 307 -6.63 2.95 -34.43
C LEU A 307 -7.29 2.26 -35.64
N ASP A 308 -6.59 1.30 -36.25
CA ASP A 308 -7.24 0.42 -37.19
C ASP A 308 -8.25 -0.48 -36.46
N LYS A 309 -9.20 -1.05 -37.21
CA LYS A 309 -10.29 -1.84 -36.61
C LYS A 309 -9.78 -3.05 -35.82
N GLU A 310 -8.74 -3.72 -36.30
CA GLU A 310 -8.16 -4.88 -35.65
C GLU A 310 -7.59 -4.51 -34.27
N SER A 311 -6.86 -3.41 -34.16
CA SER A 311 -6.30 -2.89 -32.90
C SER A 311 -7.39 -2.50 -31.91
N ALA A 312 -8.43 -1.80 -32.37
CA ALA A 312 -9.56 -1.40 -31.55
C ALA A 312 -10.34 -2.63 -31.01
N ASP A 313 -10.66 -3.58 -31.87
CA ASP A 313 -11.37 -4.82 -31.50
C ASP A 313 -10.54 -5.65 -30.50
N LYS A 314 -9.24 -5.82 -30.74
CA LYS A 314 -8.33 -6.51 -29.82
C LYS A 314 -8.32 -5.85 -28.44
N TYR A 315 -8.21 -4.52 -28.37
CA TYR A 315 -8.25 -3.78 -27.10
C TYR A 315 -9.55 -4.02 -26.34
N ILE A 316 -10.71 -3.87 -27.00
CA ILE A 316 -12.01 -4.02 -26.36
C ILE A 316 -12.16 -5.43 -25.77
N HIS A 317 -11.80 -6.47 -26.52
CA HIS A 317 -11.94 -7.86 -26.07
C HIS A 317 -10.89 -8.22 -25.02
N LEU A 318 -9.63 -7.79 -25.17
CA LEU A 318 -8.59 -8.02 -24.17
C LEU A 318 -8.98 -7.41 -22.84
N LEU A 319 -9.43 -6.15 -22.82
CA LEU A 319 -9.82 -5.47 -21.59
C LEU A 319 -11.08 -6.09 -20.97
N GLU A 320 -11.99 -6.64 -21.76
CA GLU A 320 -13.15 -7.39 -21.28
C GLU A 320 -12.73 -8.65 -20.50
N GLU A 321 -11.74 -9.39 -20.99
CA GLU A 321 -11.31 -10.68 -20.44
C GLU A 321 -10.38 -10.54 -19.23
N ILE A 322 -9.52 -9.50 -19.13
CA ILE A 322 -8.67 -9.28 -17.95
C ILE A 322 -9.55 -9.19 -16.71
N PRO A 323 -9.30 -9.99 -15.65
CA PRO A 323 -10.08 -9.93 -14.43
C PRO A 323 -9.91 -8.56 -13.72
N THR A 324 -10.81 -8.24 -12.79
CA THR A 324 -10.64 -7.14 -11.83
C THR A 324 -11.59 -7.32 -10.65
N GLY A 325 -11.17 -6.90 -9.47
CA GLY A 325 -11.90 -7.09 -8.21
C GLY A 325 -11.44 -8.36 -7.47
N VAL A 326 -12.28 -8.87 -6.56
CA VAL A 326 -11.98 -10.09 -5.82
C VAL A 326 -11.97 -11.28 -6.79
N TYR A 327 -10.86 -12.04 -6.78
CA TYR A 327 -10.71 -13.26 -7.57
C TYR A 327 -11.17 -14.49 -6.78
N SER A 328 -10.77 -14.60 -5.51
CA SER A 328 -11.18 -15.69 -4.61
C SER A 328 -11.24 -15.23 -3.16
N PHE A 329 -12.02 -15.96 -2.36
CA PHE A 329 -12.07 -15.83 -0.91
C PHE A 329 -11.45 -17.07 -0.26
N MET A 330 -10.88 -16.93 0.93
CA MET A 330 -10.33 -18.05 1.68
C MET A 330 -11.39 -19.09 1.96
N LYS A 331 -11.06 -20.35 1.70
CA LYS A 331 -12.02 -21.46 1.89
C LYS A 331 -12.44 -21.63 3.35
N GLU A 332 -11.52 -21.44 4.29
CA GLU A 332 -11.76 -21.58 5.73
C GLU A 332 -12.38 -20.33 6.36
N TYR A 333 -12.19 -19.16 5.73
CA TYR A 333 -12.66 -17.85 6.18
C TYR A 333 -13.27 -17.10 4.99
N PRO A 334 -14.53 -17.40 4.63
CA PRO A 334 -15.13 -16.87 3.38
C PRO A 334 -15.34 -15.36 3.34
N GLU A 335 -15.15 -14.67 4.46
CA GLU A 335 -15.16 -13.21 4.57
C GLU A 335 -13.81 -12.57 4.22
N ILE A 336 -12.72 -13.37 4.17
CA ILE A 336 -11.37 -12.89 3.90
C ILE A 336 -11.06 -13.09 2.41
N VAL A 337 -10.63 -12.00 1.76
CA VAL A 337 -10.15 -12.05 0.37
C VAL A 337 -8.83 -12.82 0.31
N GLU A 338 -8.80 -13.91 -0.47
CA GLU A 338 -7.60 -14.69 -0.71
C GLU A 338 -6.78 -14.12 -1.87
N ALA A 339 -7.45 -13.78 -2.99
CA ALA A 339 -6.80 -13.20 -4.15
C ALA A 339 -7.67 -12.13 -4.83
N SER A 340 -7.03 -11.15 -5.42
CA SER A 340 -7.69 -10.09 -6.19
C SER A 340 -6.81 -9.61 -7.34
N ASP A 341 -7.43 -8.96 -8.30
CA ASP A 341 -6.76 -8.19 -9.34
C ASP A 341 -7.37 -6.79 -9.45
N ASN A 342 -6.54 -5.79 -9.64
CA ASN A 342 -6.97 -4.42 -9.92
C ASN A 342 -6.47 -4.01 -11.29
N LEU A 343 -7.37 -3.95 -12.29
CA LEU A 343 -7.10 -3.33 -13.58
C LEU A 343 -6.93 -1.82 -13.37
N ALA A 344 -5.72 -1.41 -13.05
CA ALA A 344 -5.41 -0.11 -12.45
C ALA A 344 -5.30 1.01 -13.49
N ILE A 345 -4.47 0.82 -14.51
CA ILE A 345 -4.10 1.89 -15.44
C ILE A 345 -4.30 1.39 -16.87
N VAL A 346 -4.87 2.24 -17.71
CA VAL A 346 -4.94 2.07 -19.16
C VAL A 346 -4.45 3.35 -19.80
N ILE A 347 -3.54 3.25 -20.77
CA ILE A 347 -3.04 4.41 -21.49
C ILE A 347 -2.67 4.06 -22.94
N THR A 348 -3.13 4.88 -23.87
CA THR A 348 -2.74 4.79 -25.28
C THR A 348 -1.43 5.54 -25.52
N GLY A 349 -0.43 4.83 -25.99
CA GLY A 349 0.85 5.37 -26.43
C GLY A 349 0.87 5.66 -27.94
N GLU A 350 2.06 5.75 -28.50
CA GLU A 350 2.25 5.99 -29.93
C GLU A 350 1.92 4.74 -30.76
N ASP A 351 2.46 3.59 -30.36
CA ASP A 351 2.39 2.30 -31.07
C ASP A 351 1.81 1.14 -30.22
N ASN A 352 1.34 1.42 -29.02
CA ASN A 352 0.77 0.44 -28.12
C ASN A 352 -0.31 1.03 -27.20
N ILE A 353 -1.13 0.15 -26.61
CA ILE A 353 -1.92 0.44 -25.41
C ILE A 353 -1.30 -0.34 -24.27
N ARG A 354 -0.93 0.36 -23.20
CA ARG A 354 -0.40 -0.21 -21.97
C ARG A 354 -1.53 -0.38 -20.96
N ILE A 355 -1.63 -1.56 -20.38
CA ILE A 355 -2.64 -1.92 -19.39
C ILE A 355 -1.90 -2.47 -18.18
N ILE A 356 -1.96 -1.78 -17.04
CA ILE A 356 -1.32 -2.20 -15.80
C ILE A 356 -2.39 -2.80 -14.91
N THR A 357 -2.14 -4.03 -14.45
CA THR A 357 -2.98 -4.71 -13.48
C THR A 357 -2.15 -5.16 -12.29
N SER A 358 -2.70 -4.98 -11.08
CA SER A 358 -2.03 -5.25 -9.81
C SER A 358 -2.72 -6.41 -9.11
N MET A 359 -2.04 -7.53 -9.09
CA MET A 359 -2.52 -8.76 -8.46
C MET A 359 -2.06 -8.85 -7.01
N ARG A 360 -2.91 -9.42 -6.15
CA ARG A 360 -2.58 -9.71 -4.76
C ARG A 360 -3.10 -11.08 -4.37
N SER A 361 -2.36 -11.80 -3.52
CA SER A 361 -2.85 -13.02 -2.88
C SER A 361 -2.11 -13.30 -1.59
N SER A 362 -2.81 -13.86 -0.60
CA SER A 362 -2.22 -14.45 0.60
C SER A 362 -1.64 -15.86 0.35
N GLU A 363 -1.91 -16.43 -0.84
CA GLU A 363 -1.47 -17.76 -1.24
C GLU A 363 -0.70 -17.71 -2.56
N PRO A 364 0.61 -18.07 -2.59
CA PRO A 364 1.44 -18.00 -3.79
C PRO A 364 0.91 -18.76 -4.98
N HIS A 365 0.33 -19.95 -4.74
CA HIS A 365 -0.18 -20.77 -5.83
C HIS A 365 -1.40 -20.15 -6.52
N VAL A 366 -2.23 -19.39 -5.77
CA VAL A 366 -3.38 -18.67 -6.32
C VAL A 366 -2.91 -17.43 -7.09
N LEU A 367 -1.85 -16.75 -6.60
CA LEU A 367 -1.23 -15.65 -7.33
C LEU A 367 -0.68 -16.12 -8.68
N GLU A 368 0.03 -17.25 -8.72
CA GLU A 368 0.56 -17.82 -9.96
C GLU A 368 -0.56 -18.30 -10.92
N GLU A 369 -1.68 -18.81 -10.40
CA GLU A 369 -2.86 -19.15 -11.22
C GLU A 369 -3.46 -17.89 -11.87
N LEU A 370 -3.67 -16.82 -11.09
CA LEU A 370 -4.19 -15.55 -11.58
C LEU A 370 -3.28 -14.93 -12.64
N LYS A 371 -1.97 -14.91 -12.35
CA LYS A 371 -0.92 -14.49 -13.27
C LYS A 371 -0.95 -15.28 -14.60
N GLY A 372 -0.99 -16.60 -14.51
CA GLY A 372 -1.09 -17.48 -15.71
C GLY A 372 -2.33 -17.19 -16.54
N LYS A 373 -3.45 -16.84 -15.91
CA LYS A 373 -4.69 -16.47 -16.61
C LYS A 373 -4.53 -15.15 -17.39
N ILE A 374 -3.92 -14.11 -16.79
CA ILE A 374 -3.70 -12.83 -17.46
C ILE A 374 -2.69 -12.98 -18.60
N VAL A 375 -1.62 -13.74 -18.40
CA VAL A 375 -0.64 -14.08 -19.43
C VAL A 375 -1.32 -14.77 -20.63
N ALA A 376 -2.18 -15.78 -20.38
CA ALA A 376 -2.90 -16.46 -21.45
C ALA A 376 -3.85 -15.53 -22.24
N ILE A 377 -4.44 -14.52 -21.56
CA ILE A 377 -5.23 -13.48 -22.22
C ILE A 377 -4.32 -12.59 -23.09
N ALA A 378 -3.18 -12.14 -22.58
CA ALA A 378 -2.23 -11.32 -23.33
C ALA A 378 -1.75 -12.06 -24.59
N ASP A 379 -1.35 -13.33 -24.47
CA ASP A 379 -0.91 -14.16 -25.58
C ASP A 379 -2.00 -14.34 -26.64
N LYS A 380 -3.26 -14.53 -26.22
CA LYS A 380 -4.42 -14.69 -27.12
C LYS A 380 -4.58 -13.49 -28.06
N TYR A 381 -4.27 -12.28 -27.57
CA TYR A 381 -4.37 -11.04 -28.35
C TYR A 381 -3.04 -10.56 -28.95
N ASN A 382 -1.97 -11.36 -28.85
CA ASN A 382 -0.60 -11.04 -29.27
C ASN A 382 -0.06 -9.78 -28.58
N ALA A 383 -0.41 -9.55 -27.32
CA ALA A 383 0.20 -8.55 -26.46
C ALA A 383 1.45 -9.13 -25.78
N SER A 384 2.48 -8.31 -25.62
CA SER A 384 3.59 -8.63 -24.73
C SER A 384 3.27 -8.24 -23.30
N TYR A 385 4.07 -8.69 -22.35
CA TYR A 385 3.88 -8.35 -20.94
C TYR A 385 5.21 -8.27 -20.19
N GLU A 386 5.22 -7.48 -19.12
CA GLU A 386 6.34 -7.32 -18.20
C GLU A 386 5.81 -7.43 -16.76
N PHE A 387 6.63 -7.99 -15.87
CA PHE A 387 6.32 -8.10 -14.44
C PHE A 387 7.08 -7.06 -13.65
N SER A 388 6.44 -6.50 -12.64
CA SER A 388 7.06 -5.48 -11.78
C SER A 388 6.45 -5.48 -10.38
N ALA A 389 7.07 -4.74 -9.45
CA ALA A 389 6.56 -4.51 -8.10
C ALA A 389 6.18 -5.80 -7.36
N LYS A 390 7.02 -6.84 -7.48
CA LYS A 390 6.81 -8.11 -6.76
C LYS A 390 7.20 -7.94 -5.29
N TYR A 391 6.29 -8.36 -4.39
CA TYR A 391 6.56 -8.47 -2.97
C TYR A 391 5.88 -9.73 -2.41
N PRO A 392 6.52 -10.40 -1.40
CA PRO A 392 6.04 -11.67 -0.88
C PRO A 392 4.88 -11.49 0.11
N GLU A 393 4.09 -12.55 0.26
CA GLU A 393 3.06 -12.65 1.27
C GLU A 393 3.65 -12.98 2.65
N TRP A 394 2.96 -12.53 3.71
CA TRP A 394 3.13 -13.03 5.06
C TRP A 394 2.01 -14.02 5.39
N ARG A 395 2.34 -15.31 5.39
CA ARG A 395 1.36 -16.38 5.58
C ARG A 395 0.86 -16.42 7.02
N TYR A 396 -0.45 -16.50 7.16
CA TYR A 396 -1.08 -16.75 8.44
C TYR A 396 -0.66 -18.11 9.01
N ARG A 397 -0.27 -18.14 10.28
CA ARG A 397 0.00 -19.38 11.03
C ARG A 397 -1.17 -19.66 11.96
N SER A 398 -1.71 -20.89 11.92
CA SER A 398 -2.76 -21.33 12.85
C SER A 398 -2.25 -21.34 14.30
N GLU A 399 -1.02 -21.76 14.52
CA GLU A 399 -0.34 -21.78 15.82
C GLU A 399 0.70 -20.67 15.91
N SER A 400 0.61 -19.79 16.91
CA SER A 400 1.54 -18.70 17.16
C SER A 400 1.56 -18.37 18.65
N VAL A 401 2.67 -18.69 19.30
CA VAL A 401 2.88 -18.40 20.72
C VAL A 401 2.91 -16.88 20.95
N LEU A 402 3.54 -16.14 20.05
CA LEU A 402 3.62 -14.68 20.14
C LEU A 402 2.22 -14.05 20.07
N ARG A 403 1.38 -14.47 19.10
CA ARG A 403 0.01 -13.97 18.94
C ARG A 403 -0.86 -14.28 20.18
N GLU A 404 -0.78 -15.50 20.70
CA GLU A 404 -1.52 -15.88 21.91
C GLU A 404 -1.14 -14.99 23.09
N LYS A 405 0.15 -14.81 23.33
CA LYS A 405 0.67 -13.92 24.39
C LYS A 405 0.31 -12.45 24.17
N ALA A 406 0.31 -12.00 22.95
CA ALA A 406 -0.09 -10.65 22.58
C ALA A 406 -1.58 -10.39 22.91
N VAL A 407 -2.47 -11.30 22.51
CA VAL A 407 -3.92 -11.22 22.81
C VAL A 407 -4.19 -11.28 24.32
N GLU A 408 -3.53 -12.21 25.06
CA GLU A 408 -3.63 -12.28 26.51
C GLU A 408 -3.20 -10.97 27.17
N THR A 409 -2.04 -10.44 26.78
CA THR A 409 -1.47 -9.22 27.36
C THR A 409 -2.35 -8.00 27.08
N TRP A 410 -2.94 -7.90 25.88
CA TRP A 410 -3.88 -6.83 25.54
C TRP A 410 -5.12 -6.87 26.43
N LYS A 411 -5.71 -8.06 26.60
CA LYS A 411 -6.89 -8.26 27.45
C LYS A 411 -6.57 -7.96 28.92
N GLU A 412 -5.40 -8.36 29.42
CA GLU A 412 -4.92 -8.03 30.75
C GLU A 412 -4.79 -6.53 30.99
N LEU A 413 -4.25 -5.80 30.00
CA LEU A 413 -3.99 -4.37 30.10
C LEU A 413 -5.27 -3.52 29.97
N THR A 414 -6.15 -3.88 29.03
CA THR A 414 -7.29 -3.04 28.62
C THR A 414 -8.65 -3.55 29.05
N GLY A 415 -8.77 -4.83 29.42
CA GLY A 415 -10.04 -5.52 29.65
C GLY A 415 -10.85 -5.81 28.39
N LYS A 416 -10.33 -5.50 27.19
CA LYS A 416 -10.99 -5.68 25.90
C LYS A 416 -10.37 -6.85 25.13
N ASP A 417 -11.16 -7.47 24.28
CA ASP A 417 -10.64 -8.44 23.32
C ASP A 417 -9.88 -7.72 22.19
N MET A 418 -8.81 -8.33 21.71
CA MET A 418 -8.04 -7.86 20.55
C MET A 418 -8.59 -8.50 19.28
N ILE A 419 -8.72 -7.73 18.22
CA ILE A 419 -9.14 -8.25 16.92
C ILE A 419 -7.90 -8.79 16.22
N VAL A 420 -7.95 -10.06 15.80
CA VAL A 420 -6.90 -10.66 14.96
C VAL A 420 -7.37 -10.66 13.53
N GLN A 421 -6.54 -10.12 12.62
CA GLN A 421 -6.88 -10.02 11.20
C GLN A 421 -5.73 -10.46 10.30
N VAL A 422 -6.08 -10.71 9.04
CA VAL A 422 -5.15 -10.82 7.90
C VAL A 422 -5.53 -9.69 6.94
N ILE A 423 -4.54 -8.93 6.48
CA ILE A 423 -4.78 -7.81 5.56
C ILE A 423 -4.49 -8.19 4.12
N HIS A 424 -5.23 -7.58 3.20
CA HIS A 424 -5.03 -7.78 1.76
C HIS A 424 -4.14 -6.70 1.14
N ALA A 425 -3.06 -6.34 1.86
CA ALA A 425 -2.02 -5.39 1.47
C ALA A 425 -0.65 -5.98 1.82
N GLY A 426 0.44 -5.43 1.28
CA GLY A 426 1.80 -5.83 1.63
C GLY A 426 2.20 -5.30 3.00
N LEU A 427 3.10 -6.02 3.68
CA LEU A 427 3.82 -5.58 4.87
C LEU A 427 5.24 -6.14 4.83
N GLU A 428 6.19 -5.45 5.43
CA GLU A 428 7.59 -5.90 5.54
C GLU A 428 7.75 -7.28 6.19
N CYS A 429 6.78 -7.68 7.02
CA CYS A 429 6.73 -9.03 7.60
C CYS A 429 6.80 -10.14 6.54
N GLY A 430 6.21 -9.94 5.35
CA GLY A 430 6.30 -10.87 4.23
C GLY A 430 7.75 -10.99 3.72
N ALA A 431 8.37 -9.87 3.43
CA ALA A 431 9.75 -9.81 2.96
C ALA A 431 10.75 -10.40 3.97
N ILE A 432 10.56 -10.10 5.26
CA ILE A 432 11.41 -10.65 6.31
C ILE A 432 11.18 -12.16 6.46
N MET A 433 9.95 -12.63 6.37
CA MET A 433 9.61 -14.05 6.48
C MET A 433 10.26 -14.92 5.40
N GLU A 434 10.52 -14.41 4.19
CA GLU A 434 11.26 -15.15 3.16
C GLU A 434 12.65 -15.59 3.64
N HIS A 435 13.30 -14.76 4.46
CA HIS A 435 14.64 -15.03 5.01
C HIS A 435 14.60 -15.72 6.38
N TYR A 436 13.48 -15.62 7.10
CA TYR A 436 13.28 -16.13 8.47
C TYR A 436 11.96 -16.91 8.58
N PRO A 437 11.78 -18.02 7.83
CA PRO A 437 10.49 -18.71 7.74
C PRO A 437 10.04 -19.37 9.05
N ASP A 438 10.92 -19.59 10.00
CA ASP A 438 10.61 -20.19 11.30
C ASP A 438 10.26 -19.17 12.39
N MET A 439 10.55 -17.88 12.17
CA MET A 439 10.24 -16.80 13.11
C MET A 439 8.73 -16.60 13.24
N ASP A 440 8.24 -16.27 14.43
CA ASP A 440 6.83 -15.98 14.70
C ASP A 440 6.57 -14.48 14.62
N PHE A 441 5.56 -14.05 13.86
CA PHE A 441 5.33 -12.65 13.52
C PHE A 441 3.97 -12.15 13.98
N ILE A 442 3.92 -10.90 14.46
CA ILE A 442 2.71 -10.10 14.60
C ILE A 442 2.99 -8.65 14.14
N SER A 443 1.94 -7.92 13.74
CA SER A 443 1.99 -6.46 13.56
C SER A 443 0.91 -5.79 14.40
N ILE A 444 1.30 -4.71 15.07
CA ILE A 444 0.47 -3.88 15.95
C ILE A 444 0.89 -2.42 15.83
N GLY A 445 0.04 -1.49 16.23
CA GLY A 445 0.39 -0.07 16.21
C GLY A 445 -0.68 0.84 16.83
N PRO A 446 -0.37 2.13 16.97
CA PRO A 446 -1.31 3.13 17.48
C PRO A 446 -2.30 3.60 16.41
N ASP A 447 -3.37 4.28 16.84
CA ASP A 447 -4.31 4.90 15.93
C ASP A 447 -3.65 6.05 15.14
N MET A 448 -3.58 5.86 13.82
CA MET A 448 -3.20 6.88 12.85
C MET A 448 -4.34 7.12 11.86
N GLN A 449 -4.40 8.28 11.26
CA GLN A 449 -5.43 8.62 10.27
C GLN A 449 -4.81 9.46 9.17
N ASP A 450 -5.37 9.33 7.96
CA ASP A 450 -5.00 10.10 6.80
C ASP A 450 -3.50 10.02 6.46
N VAL A 451 -2.86 8.87 6.77
CA VAL A 451 -1.45 8.60 6.44
C VAL A 451 -1.18 8.84 4.94
N HIS A 452 0.07 9.14 4.58
CA HIS A 452 0.48 9.48 3.21
C HIS A 452 -0.19 10.75 2.64
N THR A 453 -0.74 11.61 3.51
CA THR A 453 -1.31 12.91 3.11
C THR A 453 -0.87 14.04 4.06
N PRO A 454 -0.98 15.31 3.65
CA PRO A 454 -0.72 16.45 4.55
C PRO A 454 -1.67 16.57 5.74
N GLU A 455 -2.73 15.74 5.79
CA GLU A 455 -3.70 15.67 6.88
C GLU A 455 -3.38 14.55 7.89
N GLU A 456 -2.25 13.87 7.71
CA GLU A 456 -1.78 12.80 8.60
C GLU A 456 -1.79 13.22 10.07
N LYS A 457 -2.32 12.34 10.92
CA LYS A 457 -2.43 12.59 12.36
C LYS A 457 -2.28 11.32 13.17
N LEU A 458 -1.58 11.42 14.29
CA LEU A 458 -1.31 10.38 15.27
C LEU A 458 -2.10 10.64 16.55
N ASP A 459 -2.81 9.64 17.08
CA ASP A 459 -3.48 9.75 18.38
C ASP A 459 -2.47 9.57 19.52
N ILE A 460 -2.29 10.63 20.32
CA ILE A 460 -1.32 10.67 21.43
C ILE A 460 -1.67 9.65 22.52
N VAL A 461 -2.96 9.47 22.83
CA VAL A 461 -3.41 8.56 23.89
C VAL A 461 -3.24 7.10 23.45
N SER A 462 -3.56 6.82 22.19
CA SER A 462 -3.32 5.51 21.60
C SER A 462 -1.83 5.16 21.59
N THR A 463 -0.96 6.13 21.25
CA THR A 463 0.51 5.96 21.31
C THR A 463 0.98 5.54 22.70
N GLU A 464 0.50 6.21 23.76
CA GLU A 464 0.83 5.83 25.16
C GLU A 464 0.37 4.41 25.47
N LYS A 465 -0.83 4.05 25.06
CA LYS A 465 -1.41 2.72 25.30
C LYS A 465 -0.61 1.62 24.59
N ILE A 466 -0.26 1.82 23.33
CA ILE A 466 0.54 0.84 22.55
C ILE A 466 1.95 0.72 23.12
N TYR A 467 2.61 1.81 23.50
CA TYR A 467 3.91 1.74 24.18
C TYR A 467 3.87 0.91 25.46
N ASN A 468 2.85 1.15 26.31
CA ASN A 468 2.64 0.39 27.54
C ASN A 468 2.31 -1.08 27.25
N TYR A 469 1.58 -1.35 26.16
CA TYR A 469 1.26 -2.70 25.72
C TYR A 469 2.51 -3.44 25.23
N VAL A 470 3.34 -2.85 24.39
CA VAL A 470 4.59 -3.45 23.90
C VAL A 470 5.53 -3.77 25.05
N THR A 471 5.75 -2.82 25.97
CA THR A 471 6.62 -3.04 27.14
C THR A 471 6.08 -4.14 28.08
N LYS A 472 4.77 -4.22 28.27
CA LYS A 472 4.12 -5.29 29.03
C LYS A 472 4.23 -6.63 28.32
N LEU A 473 4.07 -6.67 26.99
CA LEU A 473 4.22 -7.89 26.18
C LEU A 473 5.65 -8.42 26.28
N LEU A 474 6.68 -7.58 26.11
CA LEU A 474 8.08 -7.96 26.26
C LEU A 474 8.36 -8.59 27.64
N LYS A 475 7.74 -8.08 28.71
CA LYS A 475 7.82 -8.67 30.05
C LYS A 475 7.12 -10.04 30.15
N ASN A 476 6.02 -10.24 29.44
CA ASN A 476 5.20 -11.46 29.50
C ASN A 476 5.77 -12.59 28.60
N LEU A 477 6.68 -12.27 27.68
CA LEU A 477 7.43 -13.22 26.84
C LEU A 477 8.65 -13.79 27.61
N LYS A 478 8.36 -14.62 28.65
CA LYS A 478 9.37 -15.17 29.56
C LYS A 478 9.50 -16.67 29.40
#